data_57779989024780b2212d516d1464574e
#
_entry.id   57779989024780b2212d516d1464574e
#
_cell.length_a   1.000
_cell.length_b   1.000
_cell.length_c   1.000
_cell.angle_alpha   90.00
_cell.angle_beta   90.00
_cell.angle_gamma   90.00
#
_symmetry.space_group_name_H-M   'P 1'
#
loop_
_entity.id
_entity.type
_entity.pdbx_description
1 polymer ?
#
loop_
_entity_poly.entity_id
_entity_poly.type
_entity_poly.pdbx_seq_one_letter_code
_entity_poly.pdbx_strand_id
1 'polypeptide(L)'
;MKFNHARLIPTLTAAFAGVVFALTSASYAQELPDSPKATGAALTVPNGPTVVMDTSIGRITCQFYQKQAPKTVANFIALSEGTRNWIDPGTKQIQRNKKYFDGTTFHRVIPGFMIQGGDPTGTGMGDPGYAFEDEIDPNLNFDRPGRLAMANSGPNTNGSQFFITEQGYSSLNHHYSLFGQCDEPSVQVVKAIARVARDRNDKPYTPVVLKKVTIVREGEPMPPPPGTAAQKP
;
A
#
# COMPACT_ATOMS: atom_id res chain seq x y z
N MET A 1 -4.42 50.13 -70.13
CA MET A 1 -3.10 50.65 -70.46
C MET A 1 -2.11 49.52 -70.20
N LYS A 2 -1.62 48.86 -71.31
CA LYS A 2 -0.25 48.83 -71.76
C LYS A 2 0.74 48.28 -70.72
N PHE A 3 1.66 47.30 -70.95
CA PHE A 3 2.23 46.60 -72.11
C PHE A 3 2.86 45.33 -71.59
N ASN A 4 2.63 44.20 -72.20
CA ASN A 4 3.49 43.28 -72.91
C ASN A 4 5.03 43.44 -72.70
N HIS A 5 5.72 42.32 -72.37
CA HIS A 5 6.86 41.86 -73.16
C HIS A 5 7.24 40.42 -72.79
N ALA A 6 7.03 39.56 -73.76
CA ALA A 6 7.57 38.22 -73.87
C ALA A 6 9.09 38.32 -74.19
N ARG A 7 9.92 37.47 -73.65
CA ARG A 7 11.21 37.10 -74.23
C ARG A 7 11.41 35.58 -74.13
N LEU A 8 11.42 35.01 -75.32
CA LEU A 8 11.95 33.66 -75.56
C LEU A 8 13.47 33.70 -75.47
N ILE A 9 14.11 32.67 -74.88
CA ILE A 9 15.52 32.33 -75.05
C ILE A 9 15.64 30.79 -75.06
N PRO A 10 16.60 30.24 -75.80
CA PRO A 10 16.48 28.93 -76.43
C PRO A 10 17.01 27.75 -75.63
N THR A 11 16.55 26.58 -76.03
CA THR A 11 17.02 25.27 -75.64
C THR A 11 18.48 25.04 -75.93
N LEU A 12 19.25 24.60 -74.90
CA LEU A 12 20.54 24.00 -75.08
C LEU A 12 20.52 22.57 -74.50
N THR A 13 20.52 21.62 -75.44
CA THR A 13 20.66 20.18 -75.12
C THR A 13 22.12 19.88 -74.83
N ALA A 14 22.42 19.49 -73.60
CA ALA A 14 23.69 18.88 -73.23
C ALA A 14 23.46 17.46 -72.73
N ALA A 15 23.93 16.49 -73.50
CA ALA A 15 23.99 15.10 -73.11
C ALA A 15 25.08 14.90 -72.08
N PHE A 16 24.70 14.37 -70.91
CA PHE A 16 25.67 13.91 -69.91
C PHE A 16 25.52 12.40 -69.74
N ALA A 17 26.65 11.72 -70.02
CA ALA A 17 26.83 10.29 -69.84
C ALA A 17 26.72 9.91 -68.35
N GLY A 18 25.85 8.92 -68.10
CA GLY A 18 25.68 8.40 -66.75
C GLY A 18 26.83 7.55 -66.30
N VAL A 19 27.45 7.96 -65.17
CA VAL A 19 28.29 7.09 -64.36
C VAL A 19 27.45 6.67 -63.16
N VAL A 20 27.02 5.41 -63.16
CA VAL A 20 26.32 4.80 -62.04
C VAL A 20 27.37 4.45 -60.99
N PHE A 21 27.45 5.25 -59.94
CA PHE A 21 28.17 4.90 -58.71
C PHE A 21 27.21 4.08 -57.84
N ALA A 22 27.45 2.78 -57.76
CA ALA A 22 26.77 1.93 -56.78
C ALA A 22 27.34 2.26 -55.40
N LEU A 23 26.61 3.07 -54.61
CA LEU A 23 26.87 3.26 -53.20
C LEU A 23 26.34 2.06 -52.43
N THR A 24 27.24 1.13 -52.08
CA THR A 24 26.95 0.09 -51.07
C THR A 24 26.89 0.78 -49.69
N SER A 25 25.69 1.07 -49.24
CA SER A 25 25.46 1.48 -47.86
C SER A 25 25.69 0.27 -46.92
N ALA A 26 26.90 0.19 -46.37
CA ALA A 26 27.17 -0.67 -45.23
C ALA A 26 26.39 -0.11 -44.04
N SER A 27 25.25 -0.74 -43.69
CA SER A 27 24.56 -0.47 -42.42
C SER A 27 25.46 -0.97 -41.28
N TYR A 28 26.19 -0.06 -40.68
CA TYR A 28 26.76 -0.31 -39.37
C TYR A 28 25.57 -0.31 -38.38
N ALA A 29 25.07 -1.49 -38.04
CA ALA A 29 24.27 -1.65 -36.86
C ALA A 29 25.18 -1.33 -35.66
N GLN A 30 25.07 -0.11 -35.16
CA GLN A 30 25.66 0.26 -33.88
C GLN A 30 24.90 -0.54 -32.83
N GLU A 31 25.49 -1.64 -32.31
CA GLU A 31 25.02 -2.27 -31.10
C GLU A 31 25.03 -1.20 -30.00
N LEU A 32 23.84 -0.80 -29.58
CA LEU A 32 23.69 0.01 -28.36
C LEU A 32 24.31 -0.80 -27.21
N PRO A 33 25.19 -0.17 -26.39
CA PRO A 33 25.70 -0.85 -25.22
C PRO A 33 24.52 -1.38 -24.40
N ASP A 34 24.56 -2.67 -24.03
CA ASP A 34 23.57 -3.30 -23.16
C ASP A 34 23.29 -2.36 -22.00
N SER A 35 22.03 -1.93 -21.89
CA SER A 35 21.58 -1.20 -20.71
C SER A 35 21.96 -2.04 -19.49
N PRO A 36 22.63 -1.48 -18.47
CA PRO A 36 22.97 -2.25 -17.29
C PRO A 36 21.69 -2.91 -16.83
N LYS A 37 21.70 -4.27 -16.78
CA LYS A 37 20.60 -5.03 -16.17
C LYS A 37 20.36 -4.40 -14.82
N ALA A 38 19.22 -3.74 -14.66
CA ALA A 38 18.80 -3.26 -13.37
C ALA A 38 18.77 -4.51 -12.47
N THR A 39 19.78 -4.65 -11.62
CA THR A 39 19.79 -5.55 -10.50
C THR A 39 18.74 -5.00 -9.54
N GLY A 40 17.46 -5.16 -9.91
CA GLY A 40 16.35 -4.86 -9.05
C GLY A 40 16.52 -5.75 -7.81
N ALA A 41 16.77 -5.13 -6.66
CA ALA A 41 16.73 -5.86 -5.41
C ALA A 41 15.43 -6.67 -5.41
N ALA A 42 15.54 -7.98 -5.16
CA ALA A 42 14.39 -8.87 -5.16
C ALA A 42 13.34 -8.27 -4.21
N LEU A 43 12.12 -8.10 -4.70
CA LEU A 43 11.05 -7.54 -3.90
C LEU A 43 10.87 -8.37 -2.63
N THR A 44 10.98 -7.73 -1.48
CA THR A 44 10.70 -8.41 -0.21
C THR A 44 9.24 -8.85 -0.20
N VAL A 45 9.03 -10.17 -0.09
CA VAL A 45 7.69 -10.76 -0.03
C VAL A 45 7.27 -10.99 1.42
N PRO A 46 5.98 -10.88 1.74
CA PRO A 46 5.46 -11.28 3.06
C PRO A 46 5.79 -12.75 3.35
N ASN A 47 6.04 -13.05 4.63
CA ASN A 47 6.58 -14.35 5.06
C ASN A 47 6.02 -14.82 6.40
N GLY A 48 4.99 -14.18 6.89
CA GLY A 48 4.29 -14.50 8.14
C GLY A 48 2.84 -14.90 7.94
N PRO A 49 2.09 -15.05 9.05
CA PRO A 49 0.65 -15.28 9.03
C PRO A 49 -0.12 -14.22 8.23
N THR A 50 -1.34 -14.57 7.87
CA THR A 50 -2.30 -13.66 7.25
C THR A 50 -3.24 -13.09 8.30
N VAL A 51 -3.51 -11.79 8.24
CA VAL A 51 -4.58 -11.15 9.01
C VAL A 51 -5.78 -10.91 8.11
N VAL A 52 -6.96 -11.31 8.59
CA VAL A 52 -8.25 -11.03 7.97
C VAL A 52 -9.00 -10.06 8.87
N MET A 53 -9.32 -8.88 8.34
CA MET A 53 -10.05 -7.81 9.02
C MET A 53 -11.43 -7.66 8.38
N ASP A 54 -12.46 -8.15 9.04
CA ASP A 54 -13.85 -7.97 8.61
C ASP A 54 -14.37 -6.62 9.07
N THR A 55 -14.64 -5.72 8.14
CA THR A 55 -15.14 -4.38 8.44
C THR A 55 -16.63 -4.24 8.12
N SER A 56 -17.22 -3.10 8.46
CA SER A 56 -18.61 -2.79 8.10
C SER A 56 -18.81 -2.52 6.60
N ILE A 57 -17.71 -2.31 5.84
CA ILE A 57 -17.74 -2.01 4.40
C ILE A 57 -17.27 -3.21 3.57
N GLY A 58 -16.27 -3.96 4.06
CA GLY A 58 -15.73 -5.12 3.35
C GLY A 58 -14.62 -5.79 4.13
N ARG A 59 -14.10 -6.88 3.57
CA ARG A 59 -12.98 -7.64 4.13
C ARG A 59 -11.66 -7.08 3.62
N ILE A 60 -10.70 -6.92 4.52
CA ILE A 60 -9.30 -6.59 4.23
C ILE A 60 -8.44 -7.77 4.64
N THR A 61 -7.60 -8.27 3.75
CA THR A 61 -6.68 -9.40 3.95
C THR A 61 -5.26 -8.93 3.70
N CYS A 62 -4.38 -9.07 4.68
CA CYS A 62 -2.97 -8.69 4.53
C CYS A 62 -2.09 -9.82 5.07
N GLN A 63 -0.94 -10.06 4.45
CA GLN A 63 0.07 -10.99 4.93
C GLN A 63 1.21 -10.23 5.62
N PHE A 64 1.71 -10.76 6.73
CA PHE A 64 2.73 -10.08 7.53
C PHE A 64 4.15 -10.27 7.00
N TYR A 65 5.00 -9.28 7.25
CA TYR A 65 6.46 -9.33 7.12
C TYR A 65 7.10 -9.74 8.46
N GLN A 66 6.85 -10.97 8.89
CA GLN A 66 7.24 -11.44 10.23
C GLN A 66 8.75 -11.44 10.47
N LYS A 67 9.55 -11.69 9.43
CA LYS A 67 11.02 -11.66 9.54
C LYS A 67 11.56 -10.24 9.67
N GLN A 68 10.91 -9.27 9.04
CA GLN A 68 11.35 -7.87 9.00
C GLN A 68 10.85 -7.06 10.20
N ALA A 69 9.68 -7.41 10.73
CA ALA A 69 9.06 -6.70 11.86
C ALA A 69 8.49 -7.69 12.89
N PRO A 70 9.35 -8.57 13.49
CA PRO A 70 8.90 -9.66 14.35
C PRO A 70 8.15 -9.21 15.59
N LYS A 71 8.59 -8.14 16.27
CA LYS A 71 7.96 -7.61 17.48
C LYS A 71 6.62 -6.96 17.17
N THR A 72 6.56 -6.20 16.07
CA THR A 72 5.34 -5.54 15.60
C THR A 72 4.28 -6.57 15.23
N VAL A 73 4.66 -7.60 14.46
CA VAL A 73 3.75 -8.70 14.08
C VAL A 73 3.29 -9.46 15.33
N ALA A 74 4.20 -9.82 16.25
CA ALA A 74 3.84 -10.50 17.49
C ALA A 74 2.89 -9.67 18.35
N ASN A 75 3.12 -8.35 18.46
CA ASN A 75 2.24 -7.44 19.17
C ASN A 75 0.85 -7.38 18.56
N PHE A 76 0.76 -7.21 17.25
CA PHE A 76 -0.52 -7.13 16.55
C PHE A 76 -1.32 -8.45 16.69
N ILE A 77 -0.66 -9.60 16.53
CA ILE A 77 -1.28 -10.91 16.72
C ILE A 77 -1.80 -11.06 18.14
N ALA A 78 -0.96 -10.77 19.15
CA ALA A 78 -1.34 -10.95 20.54
C ALA A 78 -2.51 -10.05 20.99
N LEU A 79 -2.59 -8.82 20.48
CA LEU A 79 -3.73 -7.92 20.67
C LEU A 79 -4.98 -8.44 19.93
N SER A 80 -4.83 -8.94 18.71
CA SER A 80 -5.93 -9.51 17.93
C SER A 80 -6.54 -10.75 18.57
N GLU A 81 -5.71 -11.60 19.16
CA GLU A 81 -6.14 -12.85 19.81
C GLU A 81 -6.54 -12.68 21.27
N GLY A 82 -6.20 -11.53 21.88
CA GLY A 82 -6.45 -11.25 23.30
C GLY A 82 -5.49 -11.95 24.25
N THR A 83 -4.35 -12.44 23.76
CA THR A 83 -3.33 -13.12 24.56
C THR A 83 -2.38 -12.15 25.28
N ARG A 84 -2.39 -10.87 24.90
CA ARG A 84 -1.65 -9.79 25.57
C ARG A 84 -2.59 -8.95 26.42
N ASN A 85 -2.21 -8.74 27.68
CA ASN A 85 -2.92 -7.80 28.53
C ASN A 85 -2.69 -6.36 28.04
N TRP A 86 -3.71 -5.54 28.14
CA TRP A 86 -3.67 -4.15 27.74
C TRP A 86 -4.48 -3.29 28.72
N ILE A 87 -4.23 -1.99 28.76
CA ILE A 87 -4.96 -1.04 29.58
C ILE A 87 -6.01 -0.37 28.69
N ASP A 88 -7.28 -0.47 29.10
CA ASP A 88 -8.36 0.22 28.41
C ASP A 88 -8.18 1.74 28.51
N PRO A 89 -7.99 2.45 27.40
CA PRO A 89 -7.66 3.88 27.44
C PRO A 89 -8.81 4.74 27.97
N GLY A 90 -10.06 4.26 27.93
CA GLY A 90 -11.22 4.95 28.47
C GLY A 90 -11.40 4.71 29.96
N THR A 91 -11.34 3.46 30.39
CA THR A 91 -11.62 3.07 31.81
C THR A 91 -10.38 2.95 32.68
N LYS A 92 -9.18 2.94 32.07
CA LYS A 92 -7.88 2.73 32.74
C LYS A 92 -7.72 1.36 33.42
N GLN A 93 -8.61 0.41 33.10
CA GLN A 93 -8.59 -0.94 33.68
C GLN A 93 -7.75 -1.88 32.81
N ILE A 94 -7.06 -2.81 33.46
CA ILE A 94 -6.33 -3.87 32.77
C ILE A 94 -7.32 -4.87 32.20
N GLN A 95 -7.26 -5.07 30.89
CA GLN A 95 -8.02 -6.07 30.15
C GLN A 95 -7.15 -7.34 30.00
N ARG A 96 -7.75 -8.49 30.34
CA ARG A 96 -7.12 -9.81 30.25
C ARG A 96 -7.97 -10.73 29.35
N ASN A 97 -7.32 -11.55 28.53
CA ASN A 97 -7.99 -12.49 27.64
C ASN A 97 -9.09 -11.81 26.77
N LYS A 98 -8.87 -10.54 26.42
CA LYS A 98 -9.81 -9.73 25.65
C LYS A 98 -9.16 -9.22 24.36
N LYS A 99 -9.78 -9.51 23.24
CA LYS A 99 -9.37 -9.00 21.94
C LYS A 99 -9.42 -7.48 21.94
N TYR A 100 -8.36 -6.87 21.39
CA TYR A 100 -8.22 -5.43 21.39
C TYR A 100 -8.95 -4.75 20.23
N PHE A 101 -8.87 -5.34 19.04
CA PHE A 101 -9.28 -4.67 17.80
C PHE A 101 -10.78 -4.87 17.47
N ASP A 102 -11.40 -5.96 17.90
CA ASP A 102 -12.79 -6.26 17.57
C ASP A 102 -13.72 -5.15 18.11
N GLY A 103 -14.50 -4.52 17.22
CA GLY A 103 -15.38 -3.40 17.54
C GLY A 103 -14.75 -2.01 17.47
N THR A 104 -13.45 -1.90 17.24
CA THR A 104 -12.79 -0.60 17.02
C THR A 104 -13.19 -0.01 15.66
N THR A 105 -12.81 1.25 15.41
CA THR A 105 -13.16 1.95 14.17
C THR A 105 -11.94 2.47 13.44
N PHE A 106 -12.07 2.68 12.14
CA PHE A 106 -11.16 3.54 11.39
C PHE A 106 -11.53 4.99 11.68
N HIS A 107 -10.81 5.60 12.62
CA HIS A 107 -11.12 6.93 13.15
C HIS A 107 -10.56 8.09 12.32
N ARG A 108 -9.67 7.80 11.37
CA ARG A 108 -9.13 8.78 10.43
C ARG A 108 -8.98 8.15 9.05
N VAL A 109 -9.61 8.77 8.04
CA VAL A 109 -9.60 8.25 6.66
C VAL A 109 -9.33 9.40 5.68
N ILE A 110 -8.34 9.23 4.81
CA ILE A 110 -7.93 10.27 3.85
C ILE A 110 -7.85 9.67 2.46
N PRO A 111 -8.73 10.05 1.51
CA PRO A 111 -8.65 9.63 0.12
C PRO A 111 -7.29 9.95 -0.51
N GLY A 112 -6.80 9.01 -1.29
CA GLY A 112 -5.49 9.14 -1.92
C GLY A 112 -4.32 9.00 -0.95
N PHE A 113 -4.54 8.72 0.35
CA PHE A 113 -3.47 8.54 1.32
C PHE A 113 -3.60 7.22 2.10
N MET A 114 -4.42 7.18 3.16
CA MET A 114 -4.51 6.00 4.04
C MET A 114 -5.81 5.96 4.84
N ILE A 115 -6.08 4.81 5.45
CA ILE A 115 -7.07 4.64 6.51
C ILE A 115 -6.34 4.24 7.80
N GLN A 116 -6.69 4.86 8.94
CA GLN A 116 -6.05 4.64 10.25
C GLN A 116 -7.06 4.16 11.28
N GLY A 117 -6.71 3.11 12.02
CA GLY A 117 -7.52 2.51 13.07
C GLY A 117 -6.68 1.99 14.24
N GLY A 118 -7.25 1.10 15.06
CA GLY A 118 -6.54 0.46 16.16
C GLY A 118 -6.53 1.26 17.48
N ASP A 119 -7.49 2.19 17.63
CA ASP A 119 -7.79 2.90 18.87
C ASP A 119 -9.18 2.54 19.35
N PRO A 120 -9.35 1.88 20.52
CA PRO A 120 -10.66 1.52 21.07
C PRO A 120 -11.55 2.72 21.38
N THR A 121 -10.96 3.89 21.62
CA THR A 121 -11.73 5.13 21.88
C THR A 121 -12.22 5.79 20.61
N GLY A 122 -11.64 5.48 19.45
CA GLY A 122 -11.96 6.10 18.16
C GLY A 122 -11.66 7.60 18.12
N THR A 123 -10.73 8.07 18.95
CA THR A 123 -10.32 9.49 19.03
C THR A 123 -8.96 9.76 18.38
N GLY A 124 -8.18 8.71 18.13
CA GLY A 124 -6.78 8.78 17.71
C GLY A 124 -5.79 8.96 18.86
N MET A 125 -6.29 9.03 20.11
CA MET A 125 -5.47 9.27 21.31
C MET A 125 -5.34 8.01 22.18
N GLY A 126 -6.09 6.95 21.88
CA GLY A 126 -6.04 5.70 22.63
C GLY A 126 -4.84 4.84 22.28
N ASP A 127 -4.26 4.21 23.28
CA ASP A 127 -3.15 3.26 23.17
C ASP A 127 -3.38 2.05 24.09
N PRO A 128 -2.60 0.97 23.98
CA PRO A 128 -2.77 -0.24 24.79
C PRO A 128 -2.17 -0.15 26.19
N GLY A 129 -1.66 1.02 26.60
CA GLY A 129 -1.00 1.25 27.90
C GLY A 129 0.49 0.98 27.88
N TYR A 130 1.10 0.84 26.70
CA TYR A 130 2.54 0.67 26.50
C TYR A 130 2.93 1.15 25.10
N ALA A 131 4.21 1.39 24.93
CA ALA A 131 4.83 1.64 23.63
C ALA A 131 6.02 0.69 23.40
N PHE A 132 6.41 0.51 22.14
CA PHE A 132 7.59 -0.26 21.75
C PHE A 132 8.33 0.39 20.58
N GLU A 133 9.57 -0.03 20.40
CA GLU A 133 10.50 0.52 19.42
C GLU A 133 10.08 0.27 17.97
N ASP A 134 10.62 1.09 17.07
CA ASP A 134 10.45 0.92 15.64
C ASP A 134 11.21 -0.29 15.09
N GLU A 135 10.62 -0.98 14.12
CA GLU A 135 11.26 -2.01 13.31
C GLU A 135 11.30 -1.54 11.87
N ILE A 136 12.40 -0.89 11.49
CA ILE A 136 12.60 -0.32 10.17
C ILE A 136 13.52 -1.24 9.36
N ASP A 137 12.95 -1.91 8.35
CA ASP A 137 13.73 -2.69 7.38
C ASP A 137 14.03 -1.83 6.15
N PRO A 138 15.31 -1.67 5.74
CA PRO A 138 15.69 -0.83 4.61
C PRO A 138 15.15 -1.32 3.24
N ASN A 139 14.73 -2.59 3.16
CA ASN A 139 14.15 -3.18 1.95
C ASN A 139 12.62 -3.08 1.89
N LEU A 140 11.98 -2.59 2.96
CA LEU A 140 10.53 -2.35 3.00
C LEU A 140 10.24 -0.86 2.82
N ASN A 141 9.60 -0.54 1.70
CA ASN A 141 9.26 0.82 1.34
C ASN A 141 7.74 0.97 1.11
N PHE A 142 7.23 2.17 1.29
CA PHE A 142 5.86 2.54 0.93
C PHE A 142 5.78 2.85 -0.57
N ASP A 143 6.10 1.87 -1.40
CA ASP A 143 6.25 1.97 -2.87
C ASP A 143 4.97 1.61 -3.63
N ARG A 144 3.95 1.07 -2.94
CA ARG A 144 2.71 0.57 -3.54
C ARG A 144 1.52 0.67 -2.58
N PRO A 145 0.27 0.49 -3.09
CA PRO A 145 -0.93 0.42 -2.26
C PRO A 145 -0.89 -0.78 -1.29
N GLY A 146 -1.71 -0.69 -0.23
CA GLY A 146 -1.94 -1.79 0.71
C GLY A 146 -0.79 -2.04 1.69
N ARG A 147 0.13 -1.09 1.88
CA ARG A 147 1.14 -1.19 2.92
C ARG A 147 0.49 -1.01 4.30
N LEU A 148 0.63 -2.04 5.15
CA LEU A 148 0.14 -2.06 6.52
C LEU A 148 1.30 -1.70 7.45
N ALA A 149 1.15 -0.61 8.22
CA ALA A 149 2.19 -0.09 9.10
C ALA A 149 1.63 0.42 10.42
N MET A 150 2.48 0.48 11.45
CA MET A 150 2.12 1.10 12.73
C MET A 150 2.04 2.63 12.59
N ALA A 151 1.00 3.21 13.16
CA ALA A 151 0.97 4.64 13.43
C ALA A 151 1.73 4.91 14.74
N ASN A 152 2.46 6.03 14.78
CA ASN A 152 3.24 6.46 15.94
C ASN A 152 3.12 7.98 16.16
N SER A 153 3.58 8.46 17.32
CA SER A 153 3.68 9.87 17.69
C SER A 153 5.13 10.36 17.74
N GLY A 154 5.99 9.75 16.94
CA GLY A 154 7.42 9.95 16.89
C GLY A 154 8.18 8.63 17.04
N PRO A 155 9.51 8.62 16.96
CA PRO A 155 10.31 7.41 17.01
C PRO A 155 10.05 6.57 18.26
N ASN A 156 9.94 5.25 18.10
CA ASN A 156 9.79 4.29 19.18
C ASN A 156 8.53 4.47 20.06
N THR A 157 7.43 4.93 19.45
CA THR A 157 6.14 5.11 20.13
C THR A 157 5.03 4.24 19.55
N ASN A 158 5.37 3.10 18.96
CA ASN A 158 4.38 2.16 18.45
C ASN A 158 3.54 1.58 19.59
N GLY A 159 2.24 1.47 19.39
CA GLY A 159 1.31 0.88 20.36
C GLY A 159 0.37 -0.12 19.71
N SER A 160 -0.86 0.33 19.42
CA SER A 160 -1.88 -0.47 18.74
C SER A 160 -2.39 0.15 17.46
N GLN A 161 -2.25 1.46 17.29
CA GLN A 161 -2.76 2.12 16.09
C GLN A 161 -1.96 1.74 14.86
N PHE A 162 -2.66 1.50 13.77
CA PHE A 162 -2.10 1.12 12.48
C PHE A 162 -2.78 1.88 11.35
N PHE A 163 -2.13 1.90 10.19
CA PHE A 163 -2.72 2.44 8.98
C PHE A 163 -2.46 1.53 7.77
N ILE A 164 -3.32 1.65 6.76
CA ILE A 164 -3.18 0.95 5.49
C ILE A 164 -3.19 2.00 4.38
N THR A 165 -2.14 2.00 3.53
CA THR A 165 -2.01 2.98 2.46
C THR A 165 -2.92 2.67 1.28
N GLU A 166 -3.48 3.72 0.67
CA GLU A 166 -4.27 3.61 -0.56
C GLU A 166 -3.38 3.57 -1.81
N GLN A 167 -2.19 4.14 -1.73
CA GLN A 167 -1.18 4.17 -2.80
C GLN A 167 0.23 4.23 -2.22
N GLY A 168 1.26 4.31 -3.07
CA GLY A 168 2.64 4.48 -2.63
C GLY A 168 2.90 5.88 -2.08
N TYR A 169 3.70 5.97 -1.00
CA TYR A 169 4.09 7.22 -0.34
C TYR A 169 5.53 7.15 0.16
N SER A 170 6.48 7.51 -0.68
CA SER A 170 7.91 7.44 -0.35
C SER A 170 8.33 8.30 0.85
N SER A 171 7.58 9.37 1.15
CA SER A 171 7.83 10.20 2.34
C SER A 171 7.58 9.49 3.67
N LEU A 172 6.93 8.32 3.65
CA LEU A 172 6.73 7.49 4.85
C LEU A 172 7.88 6.51 5.09
N ASN A 173 8.78 6.33 4.11
CA ASN A 173 9.89 5.39 4.21
C ASN A 173 10.76 5.70 5.43
N HIS A 174 11.15 4.66 6.15
CA HIS A 174 12.03 4.71 7.32
C HIS A 174 11.50 5.49 8.55
N HIS A 175 10.21 5.89 8.53
CA HIS A 175 9.56 6.58 9.63
C HIS A 175 8.53 5.72 10.37
N TYR A 176 8.11 4.61 9.77
CA TYR A 176 7.04 3.76 10.30
C TYR A 176 7.40 2.29 10.17
N SER A 177 7.11 1.50 11.21
CA SER A 177 7.26 0.05 11.19
C SER A 177 6.26 -0.56 10.19
N LEU A 178 6.73 -0.86 8.97
CA LEU A 178 5.94 -1.52 7.94
C LEU A 178 5.98 -3.02 8.22
N PHE A 179 4.82 -3.62 8.50
CA PHE A 179 4.75 -5.00 8.95
C PHE A 179 3.82 -5.91 8.14
N GLY A 180 3.16 -5.39 7.10
CA GLY A 180 2.30 -6.21 6.24
C GLY A 180 2.01 -5.61 4.87
N GLN A 181 1.52 -6.48 3.99
CA GLN A 181 1.03 -6.14 2.64
C GLN A 181 -0.36 -6.72 2.44
N CYS A 182 -1.29 -5.88 2.07
CA CYS A 182 -2.65 -6.29 1.72
C CYS A 182 -2.75 -6.66 0.24
N ASP A 183 -3.64 -7.58 -0.08
CA ASP A 183 -3.92 -8.01 -1.45
C ASP A 183 -4.70 -6.93 -2.24
N GLU A 184 -4.76 -7.08 -3.57
CA GLU A 184 -5.41 -6.10 -4.45
C GLU A 184 -6.92 -5.95 -4.17
N PRO A 185 -7.72 -7.00 -3.91
CA PRO A 185 -9.10 -6.84 -3.50
C PRO A 185 -9.26 -5.99 -2.24
N SER A 186 -8.36 -6.16 -1.27
CA SER A 186 -8.35 -5.39 -0.02
C SER A 186 -8.03 -3.93 -0.24
N VAL A 187 -7.15 -3.61 -1.20
CA VAL A 187 -6.88 -2.22 -1.59
C VAL A 187 -8.15 -1.52 -2.09
N GLN A 188 -9.04 -2.21 -2.79
CA GLN A 188 -10.33 -1.64 -3.23
C GLN A 188 -11.24 -1.33 -2.03
N VAL A 189 -11.23 -2.18 -0.99
CA VAL A 189 -11.95 -1.92 0.26
C VAL A 189 -11.33 -0.72 1.00
N VAL A 190 -10.01 -0.63 1.07
CA VAL A 190 -9.29 0.53 1.64
C VAL A 190 -9.69 1.82 0.93
N LYS A 191 -9.73 1.82 -0.41
CA LYS A 191 -10.19 2.95 -1.22
C LYS A 191 -11.63 3.33 -0.93
N ALA A 192 -12.52 2.35 -0.76
CA ALA A 192 -13.93 2.59 -0.42
C ALA A 192 -14.06 3.22 0.98
N ILE A 193 -13.32 2.73 1.97
CA ILE A 193 -13.28 3.27 3.33
C ILE A 193 -12.72 4.70 3.33
N ALA A 194 -11.63 4.95 2.59
CA ALA A 194 -11.02 6.28 2.52
C ALA A 194 -11.97 7.36 1.97
N ARG A 195 -13.02 6.97 1.22
CA ARG A 195 -13.98 7.88 0.56
C ARG A 195 -15.32 8.03 1.27
N VAL A 196 -15.49 7.44 2.45
CA VAL A 196 -16.72 7.71 3.22
C VAL A 196 -16.79 9.18 3.61
N ALA A 197 -18.01 9.69 3.80
CA ALA A 197 -18.23 11.07 4.26
C ALA A 197 -17.57 11.26 5.65
N ARG A 198 -16.77 12.32 5.79
CA ARG A 198 -15.96 12.60 6.97
C ARG A 198 -15.98 14.07 7.34
N ASP A 199 -15.60 14.38 8.57
CA ASP A 199 -15.47 15.73 9.06
C ASP A 199 -14.12 16.38 8.63
N ARG A 200 -13.90 17.62 9.07
CA ARG A 200 -12.66 18.38 8.80
C ARG A 200 -11.40 17.78 9.44
N ASN A 201 -11.56 16.86 10.38
CA ASN A 201 -10.48 16.13 11.05
C ASN A 201 -10.29 14.73 10.44
N ASP A 202 -10.87 14.46 9.27
CA ASP A 202 -10.83 13.20 8.55
C ASP A 202 -11.52 12.03 9.29
N LYS A 203 -12.37 12.30 10.29
CA LYS A 203 -13.13 11.30 11.00
C LYS A 203 -14.44 10.98 10.27
N PRO A 204 -14.72 9.70 9.95
CA PRO A 204 -15.99 9.31 9.34
C PRO A 204 -17.20 9.76 10.15
N TYR A 205 -18.21 10.39 9.52
CA TYR A 205 -19.49 10.69 10.17
C TYR A 205 -20.24 9.42 10.57
N THR A 206 -20.22 8.42 9.71
CA THR A 206 -20.71 7.07 10.03
C THR A 206 -19.52 6.19 10.34
N PRO A 207 -19.41 5.65 11.56
CA PRO A 207 -18.25 4.84 11.96
C PRO A 207 -18.04 3.63 11.05
N VAL A 208 -16.83 3.50 10.51
CA VAL A 208 -16.39 2.28 9.82
C VAL A 208 -15.82 1.34 10.86
N VAL A 209 -16.60 0.31 11.21
CA VAL A 209 -16.28 -0.61 12.30
C VAL A 209 -15.42 -1.76 11.79
N LEU A 210 -14.34 -2.05 12.51
CA LEU A 210 -13.57 -3.29 12.41
C LEU A 210 -14.27 -4.36 13.26
N LYS A 211 -15.14 -5.14 12.61
CA LYS A 211 -16.06 -6.09 13.29
C LYS A 211 -15.32 -7.25 13.92
N LYS A 212 -14.31 -7.78 13.22
CA LYS A 212 -13.54 -8.94 13.67
C LYS A 212 -12.16 -8.95 13.03
N VAL A 213 -11.16 -9.31 13.82
CA VAL A 213 -9.81 -9.64 13.33
C VAL A 213 -9.56 -11.12 13.54
N THR A 214 -9.10 -11.80 12.50
CA THR A 214 -8.73 -13.22 12.52
C THR A 214 -7.30 -13.37 12.01
N ILE A 215 -6.48 -14.08 12.76
CA ILE A 215 -5.13 -14.45 12.32
C ILE A 215 -5.22 -15.85 11.72
N VAL A 216 -4.70 -16.02 10.52
CA VAL A 216 -4.67 -17.30 9.78
C VAL A 216 -3.22 -17.70 9.61
N ARG A 217 -2.83 -18.80 10.22
CA ARG A 217 -1.48 -19.35 10.14
C ARG A 217 -1.34 -20.25 8.94
N GLU A 218 -0.12 -20.56 8.58
CA GLU A 218 0.16 -21.48 7.46
C GLU A 218 -0.57 -22.83 7.68
N GLY A 219 -1.25 -23.30 6.64
CA GLY A 219 -2.08 -24.51 6.69
C GLY A 219 -3.48 -24.35 7.31
N GLU A 220 -3.80 -23.22 7.91
CA GLU A 220 -5.15 -22.96 8.42
C GLU A 220 -6.08 -22.46 7.30
N PRO A 221 -7.37 -22.88 7.31
CA PRO A 221 -8.33 -22.41 6.31
C PRO A 221 -8.67 -20.93 6.52
N MET A 222 -8.87 -20.22 5.43
CA MET A 222 -9.39 -18.85 5.48
C MET A 222 -10.82 -18.84 6.07
N PRO A 223 -11.14 -17.87 6.95
CA PRO A 223 -12.48 -17.76 7.48
C PRO A 223 -13.49 -17.46 6.35
N PRO A 224 -14.72 -17.98 6.42
CA PRO A 224 -15.74 -17.72 5.42
C PRO A 224 -16.01 -16.20 5.33
N PRO A 225 -16.47 -15.69 4.18
CA PRO A 225 -16.86 -14.29 4.05
C PRO A 225 -17.94 -13.89 5.07
N PRO A 226 -17.95 -12.61 5.53
CA PRO A 226 -19.01 -12.13 6.41
C PRO A 226 -20.38 -12.32 5.78
N GLY A 227 -21.34 -12.90 6.52
CA GLY A 227 -22.71 -13.14 6.05
C GLY A 227 -22.95 -14.49 5.36
N THR A 228 -21.93 -15.28 5.06
CA THR A 228 -22.10 -16.69 4.72
C THR A 228 -22.24 -17.47 6.04
N ALA A 229 -23.48 -17.79 6.43
CA ALA A 229 -23.69 -18.77 7.47
C ALA A 229 -22.98 -20.06 7.05
N ALA A 230 -22.16 -20.64 7.95
CA ALA A 230 -21.64 -21.97 7.73
C ALA A 230 -22.86 -22.88 7.50
N GLN A 231 -23.02 -23.42 6.30
CA GLN A 231 -23.93 -24.51 6.08
C GLN A 231 -23.42 -25.65 6.96
N LYS A 232 -24.14 -25.89 8.04
CA LYS A 232 -23.88 -27.02 8.93
C LYS A 232 -24.09 -28.27 8.11
N PRO A 233 -23.16 -29.22 8.08
CA PRO A 233 -23.34 -30.50 7.40
C PRO A 233 -24.50 -31.29 7.98
#